data_a7cd976b6e4e3a609b34f6b281e40fc0
#
_entry.id   a7cd976b6e4e3a609b34f6b281e40fc0
#
_cell.length_a   1.000
_cell.length_b   1.000
_cell.length_c   1.000
_cell.angle_alpha   90.00
_cell.angle_beta   90.00
_cell.angle_gamma   90.00
#
_symmetry.space_group_name_H-M   'P 1'
#
loop_
_entity.id
_entity.type
_entity.pdbx_description
1 polymer ?
#
loop_
_entity_poly.entity_id
_entity_poly.type
_entity_poly.pdbx_seq_one_letter_code
_entity_poly.pdbx_strand_id
1 'polypeptide(L)'
;MGKRFALGWVLSSIPQDDDPQAWIMVRNSQRGWELPGGWVEDGERPEEAALRELFEETGLLGRATHVHSDFFENGDLVRIVVGDEPSPIGWESSDHAIVEVGWCLEIPELQDWEESEIQRAIDHDWSVSEPLSSSS
;
A
#
# COMPACT_ATOMS: atom_id res chain seq x y z
N MET A 1 -16.34 8.07 17.88
CA MET A 1 -15.36 8.26 16.84
C MET A 1 -14.81 6.93 16.40
N GLY A 2 -15.05 6.57 15.15
CA GLY A 2 -14.56 5.33 14.61
C GLY A 2 -13.07 5.37 14.33
N LYS A 3 -12.45 4.21 14.32
CA LYS A 3 -11.06 4.09 13.88
C LYS A 3 -10.98 4.31 12.38
N ARG A 4 -9.87 4.89 11.95
CA ARG A 4 -9.56 5.02 10.53
C ARG A 4 -8.36 4.13 10.21
N PHE A 5 -8.31 3.66 8.97
CA PHE A 5 -7.15 2.92 8.49
C PHE A 5 -6.47 3.69 7.35
N ALA A 6 -5.21 3.36 7.11
CA ALA A 6 -4.44 3.91 6.00
C ALA A 6 -3.77 2.76 5.27
N LEU A 7 -3.96 2.70 3.97
CA LEU A 7 -3.37 1.67 3.13
C LEU A 7 -2.36 2.29 2.17
N GLY A 8 -1.36 1.52 1.79
CA GLY A 8 -0.31 1.96 0.89
C GLY A 8 -0.52 1.51 -0.54
N TRP A 9 -0.46 2.46 -1.47
CA TRP A 9 -0.26 2.17 -2.88
C TRP A 9 1.24 2.32 -3.14
N VAL A 10 1.96 1.19 -3.14
CA VAL A 10 3.41 1.18 -3.04
C VAL A 10 4.03 0.85 -4.39
N LEU A 11 4.82 1.79 -4.90
CA LEU A 11 5.48 1.70 -6.20
C LEU A 11 6.99 1.79 -6.01
N SER A 12 7.72 1.34 -7.02
CA SER A 12 9.17 1.50 -7.04
C SER A 12 9.56 2.86 -7.61
N SER A 13 10.63 3.44 -7.09
CA SER A 13 11.23 4.63 -7.69
C SER A 13 12.05 4.28 -8.94
N ILE A 14 12.35 3.01 -9.15
CA ILE A 14 13.09 2.56 -10.32
C ILE A 14 12.14 2.53 -11.51
N PRO A 15 12.49 3.19 -12.65
CA PRO A 15 11.61 3.20 -13.82
C PRO A 15 11.31 1.79 -14.32
N GLN A 16 10.07 1.60 -14.79
CA GLN A 16 9.60 0.32 -15.32
C GLN A 16 8.88 0.54 -16.63
N ASP A 17 8.95 -0.48 -17.49
CA ASP A 17 8.29 -0.46 -18.80
C ASP A 17 6.85 -0.96 -18.72
N ASP A 18 6.47 -1.57 -17.59
CA ASP A 18 5.12 -2.13 -17.43
C ASP A 18 4.07 -1.03 -17.23
N ASP A 19 2.87 -1.28 -17.73
CA ASP A 19 1.72 -0.39 -17.55
C ASP A 19 0.48 -1.26 -17.26
N PRO A 20 -0.06 -1.21 -16.03
CA PRO A 20 0.39 -0.37 -14.92
C PRO A 20 1.71 -0.84 -14.34
N GLN A 21 2.37 0.07 -13.60
CA GLN A 21 3.58 -0.29 -12.87
C GLN A 21 3.26 -1.32 -11.78
N ALA A 22 4.24 -2.14 -11.43
CA ALA A 22 4.10 -3.09 -10.34
C ALA A 22 3.81 -2.36 -9.02
N TRP A 23 2.96 -2.97 -8.21
CA TRP A 23 2.64 -2.48 -6.88
C TRP A 23 2.78 -3.62 -5.88
N ILE A 24 2.88 -3.28 -4.58
CA ILE A 24 3.07 -4.30 -3.53
C ILE A 24 1.74 -4.70 -2.93
N MET A 25 1.57 -6.00 -2.72
CA MET A 25 0.47 -6.54 -1.93
C MET A 25 1.04 -7.51 -0.89
N VAL A 26 0.27 -7.69 0.17
CA VAL A 26 0.60 -8.65 1.23
C VAL A 26 -0.52 -9.67 1.32
N ARG A 27 -0.18 -10.92 1.62
CA ARG A 27 -1.17 -11.98 1.78
C ARG A 27 -1.38 -12.23 3.27
N ASN A 28 -2.54 -11.78 3.76
CA ASN A 28 -2.95 -12.00 5.13
C ASN A 28 -3.43 -13.45 5.29
N SER A 29 -3.04 -14.11 6.37
CA SER A 29 -3.35 -15.52 6.58
C SER A 29 -4.85 -15.80 6.67
N GLN A 30 -5.66 -14.81 7.02
CA GLN A 30 -7.11 -14.98 7.17
C GLN A 30 -7.92 -14.27 6.10
N ARG A 31 -7.40 -13.17 5.54
CA ARG A 31 -8.14 -12.33 4.58
C ARG A 31 -7.65 -12.42 3.14
N GLY A 32 -6.52 -13.09 2.91
CA GLY A 32 -5.96 -13.18 1.56
C GLY A 32 -5.14 -11.96 1.16
N TRP A 33 -5.00 -11.75 -0.14
CA TRP A 33 -4.21 -10.64 -0.68
C TRP A 33 -4.91 -9.30 -0.46
N GLU A 34 -4.14 -8.33 0.01
CA GLU A 34 -4.64 -6.98 0.29
C GLU A 34 -3.50 -5.96 0.14
N LEU A 35 -3.86 -4.69 0.08
CA LEU A 35 -2.85 -3.63 0.12
C LEU A 35 -2.26 -3.56 1.53
N PRO A 36 -0.95 -3.26 1.66
CA PRO A 36 -0.34 -3.13 2.97
C PRO A 36 -0.91 -1.92 3.71
N GLY A 37 -1.05 -2.03 5.02
CA GLY A 37 -1.55 -0.96 5.85
C GLY A 37 -2.26 -1.47 7.09
N GLY A 38 -2.88 -0.56 7.81
CA GLY A 38 -3.59 -0.89 9.04
C GLY A 38 -4.18 0.34 9.71
N TRP A 39 -4.54 0.18 10.98
CA TRP A 39 -5.21 1.23 11.73
C TRP A 39 -4.27 2.41 12.00
N VAL A 40 -4.83 3.62 11.89
CA VAL A 40 -4.13 4.85 12.29
C VAL A 40 -4.23 4.95 13.81
N GLU A 41 -3.08 5.09 14.46
CA GLU A 41 -3.02 5.22 15.92
C GLU A 41 -3.22 6.67 16.34
N ASP A 42 -3.56 6.88 17.63
CA ASP A 42 -3.77 8.22 18.16
C ASP A 42 -2.52 9.08 17.95
N GLY A 43 -2.75 10.28 17.41
CA GLY A 43 -1.66 11.21 17.13
C GLY A 43 -0.91 10.96 15.85
N GLU A 44 -1.23 9.88 15.15
CA GLU A 44 -0.60 9.52 13.90
C GLU A 44 -1.35 10.12 12.71
N ARG A 45 -0.61 10.60 11.71
CA ARG A 45 -1.22 10.99 10.43
C ARG A 45 -1.35 9.76 9.54
N PRO A 46 -2.26 9.78 8.56
CA PRO A 46 -2.43 8.61 7.66
C PRO A 46 -1.14 8.15 7.00
N GLU A 47 -0.31 9.08 6.51
CA GLU A 47 0.96 8.72 5.87
C GLU A 47 1.93 8.07 6.86
N GLU A 48 1.91 8.49 8.12
CA GLU A 48 2.76 7.88 9.14
C GLU A 48 2.31 6.45 9.43
N ALA A 49 1.01 6.23 9.53
CA ALA A 49 0.45 4.90 9.76
C ALA A 49 0.78 3.97 8.59
N ALA A 50 0.59 4.45 7.36
CA ALA A 50 0.85 3.64 6.17
C ALA A 50 2.32 3.25 6.06
N LEU A 51 3.23 4.18 6.36
CA LEU A 51 4.67 3.90 6.32
C LEU A 51 5.08 2.92 7.42
N ARG A 52 4.55 3.08 8.63
CA ARG A 52 4.84 2.18 9.75
C ARG A 52 4.35 0.76 9.43
N GLU A 53 3.11 0.65 8.97
CA GLU A 53 2.53 -0.66 8.62
C GLU A 53 3.28 -1.31 7.46
N LEU A 54 3.71 -0.53 6.47
CA LEU A 54 4.49 -1.06 5.36
C LEU A 54 5.77 -1.72 5.88
N PHE A 55 6.48 -1.02 6.76
CA PHE A 55 7.71 -1.58 7.33
C PHE A 55 7.44 -2.84 8.15
N GLU A 56 6.41 -2.82 8.98
CA GLU A 56 6.05 -3.97 9.82
C GLU A 56 5.68 -5.19 8.98
N GLU A 57 4.95 -4.97 7.88
CA GLU A 57 4.43 -6.07 7.07
C GLU A 57 5.41 -6.54 6.00
N THR A 58 6.25 -5.66 5.47
CA THR A 58 7.10 -5.99 4.32
C THR A 58 8.59 -5.85 4.58
N GLY A 59 8.98 -5.12 5.61
CA GLY A 59 10.38 -4.79 5.87
C GLY A 59 10.91 -3.64 5.02
N LEU A 60 10.06 -3.04 4.17
CA LEU A 60 10.49 -1.98 3.27
C LEU A 60 10.36 -0.60 3.90
N LEU A 61 11.32 0.27 3.60
CA LEU A 61 11.28 1.67 3.97
C LEU A 61 10.88 2.47 2.75
N GLY A 62 9.84 3.29 2.90
CA GLY A 62 9.31 4.07 1.80
C GLY A 62 9.19 5.54 2.12
N ARG A 63 8.85 6.31 1.10
CA ARG A 63 8.56 7.73 1.22
C ARG A 63 7.14 7.97 0.70
N ALA A 64 6.30 8.55 1.55
CA ALA A 64 4.94 8.89 1.15
C ALA A 64 4.96 10.14 0.29
N THR A 65 4.25 10.12 -0.83
CA THR A 65 4.22 11.23 -1.79
C THR A 65 2.88 11.93 -1.83
N HIS A 66 1.78 11.20 -1.63
CA HIS A 66 0.42 11.74 -1.71
C HIS A 66 -0.48 10.99 -0.74
N VAL A 67 -1.53 11.68 -0.28
CA VAL A 67 -2.61 11.08 0.49
C VAL A 67 -3.93 11.41 -0.20
N HIS A 68 -4.76 10.40 -0.40
CA HIS A 68 -6.13 10.61 -0.84
C HIS A 68 -7.07 10.21 0.31
N SER A 69 -7.60 11.23 0.99
CA SER A 69 -8.49 11.01 2.13
C SER A 69 -9.80 10.39 1.68
N ASP A 70 -10.31 9.47 2.49
CA ASP A 70 -11.60 8.81 2.24
C ASP A 70 -11.66 8.08 0.89
N PHE A 71 -10.53 7.55 0.45
CA PHE A 71 -10.52 6.68 -0.74
C PHE A 71 -11.38 5.45 -0.52
N PHE A 72 -11.39 4.94 0.70
CA PHE A 72 -12.27 3.88 1.16
C PHE A 72 -13.16 4.43 2.27
N GLU A 73 -14.24 3.72 2.59
CA GLU A 73 -15.04 4.08 3.76
C GLU A 73 -14.16 3.95 5.01
N ASN A 74 -14.00 5.05 5.74
CA ASN A 74 -13.15 5.17 6.93
C ASN A 74 -11.66 4.90 6.66
N GLY A 75 -11.22 5.02 5.43
CA GLY A 75 -9.84 4.72 5.08
C GLY A 75 -9.24 5.63 4.04
N ASP A 76 -7.95 5.90 4.22
CA ASP A 76 -7.18 6.75 3.30
C ASP A 76 -6.22 5.87 2.50
N LEU A 77 -5.92 6.31 1.27
CA LEU A 77 -4.91 5.66 0.44
C LEU A 77 -3.70 6.58 0.35
N VAL A 78 -2.53 6.03 0.63
CA VAL A 78 -1.26 6.77 0.65
C VAL A 78 -0.37 6.23 -0.47
N ARG A 79 0.06 7.12 -1.37
CA ARG A 79 1.03 6.73 -2.39
C ARG A 79 2.41 6.75 -1.77
N ILE A 80 3.09 5.62 -1.87
CA ILE A 80 4.42 5.42 -1.29
C ILE A 80 5.37 4.94 -2.37
N VAL A 81 6.60 5.44 -2.33
CA VAL A 81 7.66 5.04 -3.24
C VAL A 81 8.79 4.40 -2.44
N VAL A 82 9.22 3.22 -2.88
CA VAL A 82 10.36 2.51 -2.29
C VAL A 82 11.49 2.42 -3.31
N GLY A 83 12.73 2.30 -2.83
CA GLY A 83 13.90 2.22 -3.68
C GLY A 83 14.19 0.84 -4.24
N ASP A 84 13.39 -0.14 -3.88
CA ASP A 84 13.61 -1.53 -4.28
C ASP A 84 13.12 -1.79 -5.70
N GLU A 85 13.86 -2.62 -6.43
CA GLU A 85 13.45 -3.03 -7.76
C GLU A 85 12.41 -4.13 -7.67
N PRO A 86 11.28 -4.01 -8.42
CA PRO A 86 10.30 -5.09 -8.44
C PRO A 86 10.89 -6.40 -8.94
N SER A 87 10.45 -7.49 -8.31
CA SER A 87 10.91 -8.83 -8.63
C SER A 87 9.71 -9.76 -8.65
N PRO A 88 9.70 -10.80 -9.50
CA PRO A 88 8.62 -11.79 -9.50
C PRO A 88 8.65 -12.71 -8.29
N ILE A 89 9.73 -12.65 -7.51
CA ILE A 89 9.88 -13.52 -6.34
C ILE A 89 9.36 -12.80 -5.12
N GLY A 90 8.36 -13.41 -4.45
CA GLY A 90 7.85 -12.91 -3.17
C GLY A 90 8.80 -13.20 -2.02
N TRP A 91 8.51 -12.63 -0.88
CA TRP A 91 9.34 -12.86 0.32
C TRP A 91 8.46 -12.98 1.56
N GLU A 92 9.07 -13.50 2.62
CA GLU A 92 8.40 -13.71 3.90
C GLU A 92 8.37 -12.41 4.71
N SER A 93 7.30 -12.26 5.48
CA SER A 93 7.15 -11.16 6.42
C SER A 93 7.58 -11.62 7.81
N SER A 94 8.08 -10.68 8.62
CA SER A 94 8.28 -10.93 10.04
C SER A 94 6.98 -10.82 10.84
N ASP A 95 5.93 -10.28 10.22
CA ASP A 95 4.60 -10.21 10.83
C ASP A 95 3.91 -11.56 10.64
N HIS A 96 3.55 -12.20 11.75
CA HIS A 96 2.94 -13.53 11.73
C HIS A 96 1.60 -13.58 11.00
N ALA A 97 0.91 -12.46 10.89
CA ALA A 97 -0.37 -12.41 10.17
C ALA A 97 -0.18 -12.38 8.66
N ILE A 98 1.01 -12.06 8.18
CA ILE A 98 1.32 -11.93 6.75
C ILE A 98 2.09 -13.18 6.30
N VAL A 99 1.52 -13.90 5.36
CA VAL A 99 2.09 -15.16 4.86
C VAL A 99 3.12 -14.91 3.78
N GLU A 100 2.89 -13.87 2.97
CA GLU A 100 3.74 -13.59 1.81
C GLU A 100 3.60 -12.12 1.41
N VAL A 101 4.68 -11.56 0.88
CA VAL A 101 4.69 -10.22 0.29
C VAL A 101 5.14 -10.35 -1.16
N GLY A 102 4.57 -9.58 -2.05
CA GLY A 102 5.00 -9.63 -3.44
C GLY A 102 4.67 -8.38 -4.22
N TRP A 103 5.42 -8.20 -5.31
CA TRP A 103 5.12 -7.23 -6.35
C TRP A 103 4.10 -7.84 -7.31
N CYS A 104 3.08 -7.07 -7.67
CA CYS A 104 2.02 -7.52 -8.56
C CYS A 104 2.00 -6.69 -9.83
N LEU A 105 1.80 -7.33 -10.97
CA LEU A 105 1.53 -6.68 -12.24
C LEU A 105 0.07 -6.86 -12.63
N GLU A 106 -0.58 -7.84 -12.02
CA GLU A 106 -1.99 -8.15 -12.21
C GLU A 106 -2.62 -8.34 -10.84
N ILE A 107 -3.93 -8.13 -10.77
CA ILE A 107 -4.65 -8.33 -9.50
C ILE A 107 -4.66 -9.82 -9.19
N PRO A 108 -4.13 -10.24 -8.03
CA PRO A 108 -4.14 -11.65 -7.65
C PRO A 108 -5.55 -12.10 -7.29
N GLU A 109 -5.71 -13.40 -7.09
CA GLU A 109 -6.98 -13.93 -6.59
C GLU A 109 -7.22 -13.41 -5.18
N LEU A 110 -8.33 -12.68 -5.01
CA LEU A 110 -8.66 -12.04 -3.74
C LEU A 110 -9.63 -12.89 -2.93
N GLN A 111 -9.62 -12.70 -1.62
CA GLN A 111 -10.54 -13.38 -0.70
C GLN A 111 -11.57 -12.40 -0.13
N ASP A 112 -11.14 -11.48 0.70
CA ASP A 112 -12.02 -10.51 1.35
C ASP A 112 -12.19 -9.22 0.56
N TRP A 113 -11.21 -8.88 -0.26
CA TRP A 113 -11.24 -7.68 -1.08
C TRP A 113 -11.91 -7.96 -2.42
N GLU A 114 -12.51 -6.93 -3.00
CA GLU A 114 -13.06 -7.01 -4.35
C GLU A 114 -12.05 -6.46 -5.36
N GLU A 115 -12.07 -7.05 -6.54
CA GLU A 115 -11.17 -6.63 -7.63
C GLU A 115 -11.36 -5.17 -7.98
N SER A 116 -12.60 -4.67 -7.90
CA SER A 116 -12.91 -3.27 -8.20
C SER A 116 -12.21 -2.30 -7.25
N GLU A 117 -11.96 -2.70 -6.02
CA GLU A 117 -11.26 -1.86 -5.04
C GLU A 117 -9.80 -1.67 -5.44
N ILE A 118 -9.14 -2.74 -5.88
CA ILE A 118 -7.76 -2.66 -6.35
C ILE A 118 -7.71 -1.90 -7.68
N GLN A 119 -8.66 -2.15 -8.57
CA GLN A 119 -8.70 -1.47 -9.87
C GLN A 119 -8.84 0.04 -9.71
N ARG A 120 -9.63 0.49 -8.74
CA ARG A 120 -9.75 1.92 -8.44
C ARG A 120 -8.40 2.53 -8.06
N ALA A 121 -7.60 1.81 -7.31
CA ALA A 121 -6.26 2.29 -6.92
C ALA A 121 -5.33 2.33 -8.14
N ILE A 122 -5.39 1.32 -9.00
CA ILE A 122 -4.60 1.29 -10.24
C ILE A 122 -4.94 2.50 -11.12
N ASP A 123 -6.22 2.83 -11.25
CA ASP A 123 -6.71 3.86 -12.15
C ASP A 123 -6.71 5.26 -11.53
N HIS A 124 -6.37 5.38 -10.25
CA HIS A 124 -6.45 6.65 -9.55
C HIS A 124 -5.50 7.70 -10.13
N ASP A 125 -6.02 8.90 -10.35
CA ASP A 125 -5.23 10.05 -10.78
C ASP A 125 -4.68 10.77 -9.54
N TRP A 126 -3.40 10.55 -9.27
CA TRP A 126 -2.78 11.10 -8.07
C TRP A 126 -2.60 12.62 -8.11
N SER A 127 -2.80 13.25 -9.28
CA SER A 127 -2.72 14.70 -9.37
C SER A 127 -3.86 15.40 -8.62
N VAL A 128 -4.96 14.70 -8.34
CA VAL A 128 -6.09 15.26 -7.59
C VAL A 128 -6.00 14.95 -6.09
N SER A 129 -4.97 14.25 -5.67
CA SER A 129 -4.74 13.92 -4.26
C SER A 129 -3.85 14.96 -3.61
N GLU A 130 -3.86 15.00 -2.28
CA GLU A 130 -3.02 15.93 -1.54
C GLU A 130 -1.56 15.54 -1.63
N PRO A 131 -0.69 16.38 -2.22
CA PRO A 131 0.74 16.09 -2.24
C PRO A 131 1.35 16.31 -0.87
N LEU A 132 2.33 15.47 -0.52
CA LEU A 132 3.03 15.59 0.74
C LEU A 132 4.37 16.25 0.51
N SER A 133 4.74 17.16 1.41
CA SER A 133 6.03 17.83 1.37
C SER A 133 7.13 16.82 1.66
N SER A 134 8.17 16.82 0.81
CA SER A 134 9.37 16.03 1.05
C SER A 134 10.39 16.79 1.90
N SER A 135 10.10 18.02 2.25
CA SER A 135 11.01 18.81 3.06
C SER A 135 11.04 18.25 4.48
N SER A 136 12.16 18.12 4.99
CA SER A 136 12.36 17.76 6.37
C SER A 136 12.49 19.00 7.24
#